data_a85217d1fd9faddd2e85068be03a15fa
#
_entry.id   a85217d1fd9faddd2e85068be03a15fa
#
_cell.length_a   1.000
_cell.length_b   1.000
_cell.length_c   1.000
_cell.angle_alpha   90.00
_cell.angle_beta   90.00
_cell.angle_gamma   90.00
#
_symmetry.space_group_name_H-M   'P 1'
#
loop_
_entity.id
_entity.type
_entity.pdbx_description
1 polymer ?
#
loop_
_entity_poly.entity_id
_entity_poly.type
_entity_poly.pdbx_seq_one_letter_code
_entity_poly.pdbx_strand_id
1 'polypeptide(L)'
;MQEDFHFYAIYVLCRCNGMSPENSKKVAYASQHTDDAKYEHALNFENGGRVQQVLSAHKFIHPEVFSLDSQYKIYVPFHFVPGNQGDRFQERMVCRENSEIAQQMIRAAANLKGKPYQLHRLGIALHVYADTWSHQDFSGLQTELNNVEEINVINEDKVGIAKIFTSFFRDITESLIPQIGHAETATLPDEPYREWTFHHVYQKRSMHRKNWLICQDACRAIYKEIKGFLTKGPEYRTEKPIPWGEIKGSVTNLFKKKGDLEERCRNWAEKINVSGFGFPCQPAEKDLSYDDREWFRKALEVKKVDREERYDRKENFHLSDWKHFHDAASSHKFFVLQESLSPQGIICG
;
A
#
# COMPACT_ATOMS: atom_id res chain seq x y z
N MET A 1 -0.91 -5.48 -2.06
CA MET A 1 -1.13 -6.34 -0.85
C MET A 1 -2.39 -5.87 -0.12
N GLN A 2 -2.85 -6.51 1.00
CA GLN A 2 -4.08 -6.13 1.72
C GLN A 2 -3.78 -5.56 3.11
N GLU A 3 -4.83 -5.17 3.89
CA GLU A 3 -4.71 -4.51 5.21
C GLU A 3 -3.87 -5.29 6.22
N ASP A 4 -3.95 -6.63 6.22
CA ASP A 4 -3.14 -7.49 7.07
C ASP A 4 -1.62 -7.29 6.85
N PHE A 5 -1.21 -6.87 5.63
CA PHE A 5 0.15 -6.45 5.34
C PHE A 5 0.35 -4.95 5.56
N HIS A 6 -0.43 -4.10 4.85
CA HIS A 6 -0.18 -2.66 4.80
C HIS A 6 -0.39 -1.94 6.13
N PHE A 7 -1.27 -2.46 6.99
CA PHE A 7 -1.44 -1.92 8.33
C PHE A 7 -0.70 -2.75 9.38
N TYR A 8 -1.09 -4.02 9.55
CA TYR A 8 -0.60 -4.81 10.70
C TYR A 8 0.86 -5.21 10.58
N ALA A 9 1.30 -5.74 9.44
CA ALA A 9 2.72 -6.12 9.30
C ALA A 9 3.62 -4.89 9.36
N ILE A 10 3.27 -3.78 8.69
CA ILE A 10 4.02 -2.52 8.76
C ILE A 10 4.11 -2.02 10.21
N TYR A 11 2.98 -2.05 10.96
CA TYR A 11 2.96 -1.71 12.37
C TYR A 11 3.98 -2.53 13.18
N VAL A 12 3.92 -3.84 13.06
CA VAL A 12 4.82 -4.76 13.76
C VAL A 12 6.28 -4.50 13.39
N LEU A 13 6.59 -4.25 12.11
CA LEU A 13 7.95 -3.95 11.67
C LEU A 13 8.47 -2.63 12.24
N CYS A 14 7.62 -1.60 12.37
CA CYS A 14 7.97 -0.35 13.04
C CYS A 14 8.26 -0.59 14.53
N ARG A 15 7.36 -1.29 15.26
CA ARG A 15 7.53 -1.64 16.67
C ARG A 15 8.80 -2.47 16.91
N CYS A 16 9.04 -3.48 16.09
CA CYS A 16 10.24 -4.32 16.20
C CYS A 16 11.55 -3.57 15.91
N ASN A 17 11.49 -2.45 15.18
CA ASN A 17 12.63 -1.56 15.03
C ASN A 17 12.79 -0.54 16.18
N GLY A 18 11.89 -0.59 17.19
CA GLY A 18 11.94 0.24 18.39
C GLY A 18 11.22 1.57 18.27
N MET A 19 10.30 1.72 17.30
CA MET A 19 9.44 2.89 17.19
C MET A 19 8.32 2.82 18.24
N SER A 20 7.87 3.99 18.77
CA SER A 20 6.75 4.05 19.70
C SER A 20 5.44 3.54 19.07
N PRO A 21 4.46 3.07 19.88
CA PRO A 21 3.14 2.68 19.38
C PRO A 21 2.46 3.75 18.52
N GLU A 22 2.50 5.00 18.97
CA GLU A 22 1.87 6.13 18.26
C GLU A 22 2.50 6.35 16.87
N ASN A 23 3.84 6.44 16.80
CA ASN A 23 4.53 6.65 15.54
C ASN A 23 4.38 5.42 14.61
N SER A 24 4.40 4.21 15.17
CA SER A 24 4.15 2.97 14.41
C SER A 24 2.75 2.94 13.80
N LYS A 25 1.71 3.34 14.59
CA LYS A 25 0.34 3.46 14.09
C LYS A 25 0.26 4.51 12.98
N LYS A 26 0.92 5.64 13.13
CA LYS A 26 0.92 6.71 12.11
C LYS A 26 1.52 6.24 10.78
N VAL A 27 2.66 5.55 10.82
CA VAL A 27 3.29 4.97 9.61
C VAL A 27 2.41 3.89 8.98
N ALA A 28 1.89 2.96 9.79
CA ALA A 28 1.05 1.86 9.32
C ALA A 28 -0.29 2.37 8.76
N TYR A 29 -0.89 3.36 9.43
CA TYR A 29 -2.12 3.98 8.94
C TYR A 29 -1.90 4.66 7.59
N ALA A 30 -0.84 5.46 7.43
CA ALA A 30 -0.52 6.10 6.16
C ALA A 30 -0.25 5.08 5.05
N SER A 31 0.36 3.94 5.40
CA SER A 31 0.56 2.84 4.46
C SER A 31 -0.78 2.28 3.97
N GLN A 32 -1.67 1.86 4.86
CA GLN A 32 -2.98 1.34 4.45
C GLN A 32 -3.86 2.41 3.79
N HIS A 33 -3.85 3.64 4.31
CA HIS A 33 -4.67 4.72 3.78
C HIS A 33 -4.32 5.10 2.34
N THR A 34 -3.16 4.68 1.83
CA THR A 34 -2.81 4.80 0.41
C THR A 34 -3.79 4.04 -0.48
N ASP A 35 -4.30 2.87 -0.04
CA ASP A 35 -5.37 2.13 -0.70
C ASP A 35 -6.77 2.76 -0.53
N ASP A 36 -6.95 3.57 0.51
CA ASP A 36 -8.28 4.04 0.93
C ASP A 36 -8.55 5.52 0.66
N ALA A 37 -7.56 6.29 0.22
CA ALA A 37 -7.75 7.68 -0.19
C ALA A 37 -8.43 7.77 -1.56
N LYS A 38 -9.75 7.57 -1.57
CA LYS A 38 -10.63 7.35 -2.75
C LYS A 38 -11.18 8.65 -3.37
N TYR A 39 -10.86 9.81 -2.81
CA TYR A 39 -11.46 11.08 -3.22
C TYR A 39 -10.41 12.07 -3.73
N GLU A 40 -10.75 12.76 -4.81
CA GLU A 40 -9.93 13.82 -5.39
C GLU A 40 -10.62 15.17 -5.43
N HIS A 41 -11.92 15.24 -5.09
CA HIS A 41 -12.62 16.50 -5.08
C HIS A 41 -12.10 17.43 -3.97
N ALA A 42 -12.13 18.70 -4.23
CA ALA A 42 -11.76 19.68 -3.22
C ALA A 42 -12.85 19.82 -2.15
N LEU A 43 -12.45 19.88 -0.90
CA LEU A 43 -13.32 20.19 0.21
C LEU A 43 -13.41 21.70 0.35
N ASN A 44 -14.65 22.23 0.35
CA ASN A 44 -14.93 23.65 0.56
C ASN A 44 -15.27 23.88 2.03
N PHE A 45 -14.60 24.83 2.67
CA PHE A 45 -14.85 25.20 4.04
C PHE A 45 -15.88 26.33 4.15
N GLU A 46 -16.63 26.38 5.26
CA GLU A 46 -17.64 27.42 5.50
C GLU A 46 -17.06 28.85 5.43
N ASN A 47 -15.79 29.03 5.83
CA ASN A 47 -15.10 30.32 5.76
C ASN A 47 -14.56 30.67 4.36
N GLY A 48 -14.94 29.94 3.31
CA GLY A 48 -14.50 30.17 1.93
C GLY A 48 -13.14 29.55 1.59
N GLY A 49 -12.47 28.89 2.54
CA GLY A 49 -11.23 28.16 2.26
C GLY A 49 -11.51 26.85 1.50
N ARG A 50 -10.45 26.32 0.86
CA ARG A 50 -10.55 25.09 0.07
C ARG A 50 -9.28 24.25 0.23
N VAL A 51 -9.42 22.93 0.29
CA VAL A 51 -8.30 21.99 0.28
C VAL A 51 -8.52 20.90 -0.75
N GLN A 52 -7.51 20.64 -1.55
CA GLN A 52 -7.51 19.56 -2.54
C GLN A 52 -7.11 18.26 -1.87
N GLN A 53 -7.93 17.22 -2.02
CA GLN A 53 -7.56 15.87 -1.65
C GLN A 53 -6.64 15.24 -2.71
N VAL A 54 -5.78 14.33 -2.30
CA VAL A 54 -4.97 13.53 -3.21
C VAL A 54 -5.56 12.14 -3.26
N LEU A 55 -6.00 11.74 -4.44
CA LEU A 55 -6.44 10.39 -4.74
C LEU A 55 -5.20 9.50 -4.91
N SER A 56 -5.08 8.47 -4.10
CA SER A 56 -4.04 7.45 -4.22
C SER A 56 -4.60 6.04 -4.38
N ALA A 57 -5.85 5.80 -3.95
CA ALA A 57 -6.51 4.51 -4.08
C ALA A 57 -6.86 4.19 -5.54
N HIS A 58 -6.69 2.95 -5.94
CA HIS A 58 -7.22 2.47 -7.21
C HIS A 58 -8.69 2.10 -7.06
N LYS A 59 -9.54 2.80 -7.80
CA LYS A 59 -10.99 2.53 -7.85
C LYS A 59 -11.28 1.61 -9.05
N PHE A 60 -11.39 0.31 -8.86
CA PHE A 60 -11.77 -0.62 -9.95
C PHE A 60 -13.19 -0.44 -10.50
N ILE A 61 -14.02 0.38 -9.85
CA ILE A 61 -15.47 0.45 -10.11
C ILE A 61 -15.88 1.61 -11.04
N HIS A 62 -14.98 2.53 -11.40
CA HIS A 62 -15.30 3.71 -12.21
C HIS A 62 -14.65 3.65 -13.59
N PRO A 63 -15.38 3.93 -14.71
CA PRO A 63 -14.80 3.95 -16.05
C PRO A 63 -13.59 4.92 -16.19
N GLU A 64 -13.57 5.97 -15.39
CA GLU A 64 -12.46 6.94 -15.33
C GLU A 64 -11.13 6.35 -14.82
N VAL A 65 -11.21 5.22 -14.10
CA VAL A 65 -10.05 4.48 -13.62
C VAL A 65 -9.18 3.96 -14.77
N PHE A 66 -9.78 3.71 -15.93
CA PHE A 66 -9.11 3.25 -17.14
C PHE A 66 -8.57 4.39 -17.99
N SER A 67 -8.79 5.63 -17.60
CA SER A 67 -8.18 6.78 -18.27
C SER A 67 -6.66 6.73 -18.17
N LEU A 68 -5.97 7.23 -19.19
CA LEU A 68 -4.50 7.38 -19.14
C LEU A 68 -4.08 8.20 -17.93
N ASP A 69 -4.86 9.22 -17.57
CA ASP A 69 -4.62 10.07 -16.40
C ASP A 69 -4.58 9.26 -15.10
N SER A 70 -5.53 8.36 -14.88
CA SER A 70 -5.55 7.51 -13.68
C SER A 70 -4.37 6.55 -13.64
N GLN A 71 -4.02 5.94 -14.77
CA GLN A 71 -2.88 5.05 -14.87
C GLN A 71 -1.58 5.75 -14.47
N TYR A 72 -1.30 6.90 -15.03
CA TYR A 72 -0.06 7.64 -14.77
C TYR A 72 -0.08 8.40 -13.45
N LYS A 73 -1.23 8.92 -13.00
CA LYS A 73 -1.32 9.77 -11.81
C LYS A 73 -1.59 9.01 -10.52
N ILE A 74 -2.08 7.76 -10.60
CA ILE A 74 -2.48 6.94 -9.45
C ILE A 74 -1.75 5.61 -9.44
N TYR A 75 -1.94 4.77 -10.46
CA TYR A 75 -1.37 3.42 -10.47
C TYR A 75 0.16 3.45 -10.44
N VAL A 76 0.79 4.20 -11.32
CA VAL A 76 2.25 4.27 -11.40
C VAL A 76 2.88 4.77 -10.11
N PRO A 77 2.51 5.94 -9.54
CA PRO A 77 3.19 6.45 -8.35
C PRO A 77 2.81 5.76 -7.04
N PHE A 78 1.63 5.14 -6.94
CA PHE A 78 1.15 4.63 -5.66
C PHE A 78 1.08 3.12 -5.54
N HIS A 79 1.11 2.34 -6.67
CA HIS A 79 0.93 0.89 -6.62
C HIS A 79 1.87 0.10 -7.54
N PHE A 80 2.24 0.65 -8.70
CA PHE A 80 3.01 -0.06 -9.73
C PHE A 80 4.26 0.73 -10.13
N VAL A 81 5.14 0.99 -9.18
CA VAL A 81 6.40 1.68 -9.48
C VAL A 81 7.20 0.89 -10.51
N PRO A 82 7.59 1.52 -11.65
CA PRO A 82 8.31 0.87 -12.72
C PRO A 82 9.65 0.30 -12.29
N GLY A 83 9.99 -0.85 -12.87
CA GLY A 83 11.30 -1.48 -12.67
C GLY A 83 12.40 -0.88 -13.56
N ASN A 84 12.03 -0.13 -14.60
CA ASN A 84 12.92 0.48 -15.59
C ASN A 84 13.86 -0.52 -16.28
N GLN A 85 13.37 -1.72 -16.58
CA GLN A 85 14.11 -2.78 -17.25
C GLN A 85 13.48 -3.09 -18.61
N GLY A 86 14.31 -3.32 -19.64
CA GLY A 86 13.88 -3.58 -21.01
C GLY A 86 14.17 -2.41 -21.95
N ASP A 87 13.94 -2.64 -23.25
CA ASP A 87 14.26 -1.69 -24.32
C ASP A 87 13.05 -0.81 -24.69
N ARG A 88 11.84 -1.40 -24.64
CA ARG A 88 10.60 -0.69 -24.97
C ARG A 88 10.03 0.03 -23.75
N PHE A 89 9.32 1.13 -23.97
CA PHE A 89 8.69 1.92 -22.91
C PHE A 89 7.80 1.04 -22.00
N GLN A 90 6.94 0.19 -22.59
CA GLN A 90 6.04 -0.68 -21.83
C GLN A 90 6.80 -1.68 -20.94
N GLU A 91 7.91 -2.24 -21.40
CA GLU A 91 8.75 -3.15 -20.62
C GLU A 91 9.37 -2.45 -19.41
N ARG A 92 9.82 -1.21 -19.60
CA ARG A 92 10.36 -0.37 -18.53
C ARG A 92 9.32 -0.03 -17.47
N MET A 93 8.03 0.02 -17.85
CA MET A 93 6.89 0.27 -16.96
C MET A 93 6.44 -0.95 -16.14
N VAL A 94 6.97 -2.15 -16.40
CA VAL A 94 6.69 -3.34 -15.60
C VAL A 94 7.30 -3.21 -14.21
N CYS A 95 6.48 -3.46 -13.19
CA CYS A 95 6.90 -3.43 -11.79
C CYS A 95 7.91 -4.58 -11.51
N ARG A 96 8.96 -4.26 -10.76
CA ARG A 96 9.99 -5.22 -10.33
C ARG A 96 10.22 -5.07 -8.84
N GLU A 97 10.26 -6.21 -8.15
CA GLU A 97 10.54 -6.20 -6.71
C GLU A 97 11.85 -5.47 -6.41
N ASN A 98 11.81 -4.61 -5.41
CA ASN A 98 13.00 -3.93 -4.91
C ASN A 98 13.84 -3.22 -5.99
N SER A 99 13.20 -2.71 -7.04
CA SER A 99 13.90 -2.05 -8.15
C SER A 99 14.70 -0.83 -7.67
N GLU A 100 15.62 -0.35 -8.49
CA GLU A 100 16.40 0.84 -8.17
C GLU A 100 15.51 2.07 -7.96
N ILE A 101 14.45 2.23 -8.78
CA ILE A 101 13.44 3.28 -8.60
C ILE A 101 12.75 3.15 -7.24
N ALA A 102 12.32 1.95 -6.88
CA ALA A 102 11.70 1.69 -5.57
C ALA A 102 12.66 2.00 -4.41
N GLN A 103 13.94 1.67 -4.55
CA GLN A 103 14.96 2.02 -3.57
C GLN A 103 15.25 3.53 -3.50
N GLN A 104 15.24 4.24 -4.63
CA GLN A 104 15.36 5.70 -4.64
C GLN A 104 14.17 6.34 -3.92
N MET A 105 12.96 5.87 -4.20
CA MET A 105 11.72 6.32 -3.57
C MET A 105 11.74 6.16 -2.04
N ILE A 106 12.07 4.98 -1.53
CA ILE A 106 12.11 4.74 -0.09
C ILE A 106 13.23 5.54 0.59
N ARG A 107 14.40 5.65 -0.05
CA ARG A 107 15.50 6.49 0.46
C ARG A 107 15.14 7.96 0.51
N ALA A 108 14.39 8.48 -0.47
CA ALA A 108 13.91 9.87 -0.45
C ALA A 108 12.95 10.11 0.71
N ALA A 109 12.01 9.19 0.95
CA ALA A 109 11.11 9.27 2.10
C ALA A 109 11.88 9.22 3.44
N ALA A 110 12.87 8.33 3.55
CA ALA A 110 13.70 8.21 4.76
C ALA A 110 14.62 9.42 5.00
N ASN A 111 14.95 10.17 3.96
CA ASN A 111 15.80 11.37 4.07
C ASN A 111 15.01 12.67 4.24
N LEU A 112 13.69 12.62 4.20
CA LEU A 112 12.82 13.79 4.33
C LEU A 112 12.86 14.28 5.79
N LYS A 113 13.74 15.27 6.07
CA LYS A 113 13.89 15.84 7.43
C LYS A 113 13.14 17.16 7.58
N GLY A 114 12.66 17.42 8.80
CA GLY A 114 12.06 18.70 9.16
C GLY A 114 10.68 18.98 8.54
N LYS A 115 10.06 17.97 7.92
CA LYS A 115 8.69 18.07 7.42
C LYS A 115 7.70 17.44 8.39
N PRO A 116 6.59 18.10 8.74
CA PRO A 116 5.64 17.58 9.70
C PRO A 116 4.97 16.27 9.24
N TYR A 117 4.98 16.01 7.94
CA TYR A 117 4.42 14.81 7.32
C TYR A 117 5.45 13.70 7.04
N GLN A 118 6.63 13.73 7.68
CA GLN A 118 7.71 12.76 7.42
C GLN A 118 7.29 11.32 7.65
N LEU A 119 6.58 11.01 8.76
CA LEU A 119 6.10 9.65 9.06
C LEU A 119 5.01 9.19 8.08
N HIS A 120 4.12 10.09 7.66
CA HIS A 120 3.12 9.80 6.64
C HIS A 120 3.78 9.48 5.29
N ARG A 121 4.81 10.25 4.93
CA ARG A 121 5.56 10.02 3.69
C ARG A 121 6.32 8.68 3.73
N LEU A 122 6.85 8.30 4.89
CA LEU A 122 7.44 6.98 5.10
C LEU A 122 6.38 5.89 4.91
N GLY A 123 5.20 6.02 5.53
CA GLY A 123 4.11 5.06 5.40
C GLY A 123 3.68 4.82 3.95
N ILE A 124 3.43 5.90 3.19
CA ILE A 124 3.11 5.83 1.76
C ILE A 124 4.24 5.13 0.98
N ALA A 125 5.49 5.49 1.23
CA ALA A 125 6.62 4.88 0.54
C ALA A 125 6.79 3.39 0.88
N LEU A 126 6.50 2.97 2.13
CA LEU A 126 6.52 1.56 2.53
C LEU A 126 5.38 0.76 1.89
N HIS A 127 4.21 1.36 1.72
CA HIS A 127 3.11 0.77 0.95
C HIS A 127 3.56 0.46 -0.48
N VAL A 128 3.98 1.47 -1.21
CA VAL A 128 4.40 1.33 -2.61
C VAL A 128 5.60 0.39 -2.75
N TYR A 129 6.52 0.42 -1.79
CA TYR A 129 7.66 -0.48 -1.77
C TYR A 129 7.23 -1.93 -1.57
N ALA A 130 6.29 -2.21 -0.65
CA ALA A 130 5.70 -3.54 -0.47
C ALA A 130 5.03 -4.05 -1.74
N ASP A 131 4.28 -3.19 -2.41
CA ASP A 131 3.56 -3.52 -3.63
C ASP A 131 4.49 -3.96 -4.76
N THR A 132 5.76 -3.56 -4.77
CA THR A 132 6.70 -4.05 -5.78
C THR A 132 6.92 -5.56 -5.74
N TRP A 133 6.67 -6.23 -4.61
CA TRP A 133 6.70 -7.70 -4.49
C TRP A 133 5.42 -8.37 -4.96
N SER A 134 4.24 -7.87 -4.56
CA SER A 134 2.96 -8.46 -4.99
C SER A 134 2.70 -8.22 -6.48
N HIS A 135 3.01 -7.03 -6.96
CA HIS A 135 2.74 -6.58 -8.32
C HIS A 135 3.89 -6.82 -9.30
N GLN A 136 4.97 -7.51 -8.88
CA GLN A 136 6.06 -7.82 -9.80
C GLN A 136 5.58 -8.57 -11.04
N ASP A 137 6.16 -8.26 -12.17
CA ASP A 137 5.81 -8.74 -13.51
C ASP A 137 4.55 -8.10 -14.12
N PHE A 138 3.83 -7.23 -13.41
CA PHE A 138 2.70 -6.48 -13.92
C PHE A 138 3.03 -5.00 -14.06
N SER A 139 2.28 -4.30 -14.92
CA SER A 139 2.39 -2.86 -15.15
C SER A 139 1.13 -2.14 -14.71
N GLY A 140 1.25 -0.97 -14.09
CA GLY A 140 0.12 -0.08 -13.81
C GLY A 140 -0.53 0.55 -15.04
N LEU A 141 -0.04 0.22 -16.24
CA LEU A 141 -0.61 0.66 -17.51
C LEU A 141 -1.50 -0.44 -18.10
N GLN A 142 -2.48 -0.03 -18.90
CA GLN A 142 -3.23 -0.94 -19.74
C GLN A 142 -2.34 -1.41 -20.89
N THR A 143 -1.92 -2.68 -20.85
CA THR A 143 -0.97 -3.25 -21.80
C THR A 143 -1.09 -4.77 -21.87
N GLU A 144 -0.82 -5.33 -23.07
CA GLU A 144 -0.72 -6.78 -23.28
C GLU A 144 0.37 -7.46 -22.40
N LEU A 145 1.28 -6.69 -21.83
CA LEU A 145 2.30 -7.21 -20.90
C LEU A 145 1.68 -7.71 -19.58
N ASN A 146 0.43 -7.41 -19.30
CA ASN A 146 -0.30 -7.88 -18.12
C ASN A 146 -1.07 -9.19 -18.37
N ASN A 147 -1.10 -9.70 -19.62
CA ASN A 147 -1.89 -10.88 -19.99
C ASN A 147 -1.33 -12.14 -19.34
N VAL A 148 -2.23 -12.89 -18.71
CA VAL A 148 -1.94 -14.17 -18.08
C VAL A 148 -2.98 -15.23 -18.48
N GLU A 149 -2.54 -16.48 -18.50
CA GLU A 149 -3.37 -17.65 -18.84
C GLU A 149 -3.12 -18.77 -17.83
N GLU A 150 -3.91 -19.83 -17.92
CA GLU A 150 -3.73 -21.08 -17.15
C GLU A 150 -3.59 -20.84 -15.64
N ILE A 151 -4.42 -19.94 -15.09
CA ILE A 151 -4.40 -19.64 -13.66
C ILE A 151 -4.91 -20.85 -12.89
N ASN A 152 -4.08 -21.35 -11.96
CA ASN A 152 -4.44 -22.43 -11.05
C ASN A 152 -4.08 -22.07 -9.61
N VAL A 153 -5.00 -22.25 -8.68
CA VAL A 153 -4.81 -22.00 -7.25
C VAL A 153 -4.64 -23.33 -6.54
N ILE A 154 -3.52 -23.51 -5.89
CA ILE A 154 -3.19 -24.76 -5.19
C ILE A 154 -4.14 -24.95 -4.00
N ASN A 155 -4.69 -26.16 -3.86
CA ASN A 155 -5.68 -26.55 -2.85
C ASN A 155 -7.05 -25.83 -2.96
N GLU A 156 -7.39 -25.32 -4.16
CA GLU A 156 -8.75 -24.89 -4.49
C GLU A 156 -9.27 -25.70 -5.69
N ASP A 157 -10.56 -26.04 -5.64
CA ASP A 157 -11.22 -26.66 -6.79
C ASP A 157 -11.71 -25.57 -7.80
N LYS A 158 -12.21 -26.03 -8.94
CA LYS A 158 -12.74 -25.12 -9.98
C LYS A 158 -13.86 -24.19 -9.46
N VAL A 159 -14.65 -24.66 -8.49
CA VAL A 159 -15.74 -23.86 -7.90
C VAL A 159 -15.17 -22.80 -6.97
N GLY A 160 -14.15 -23.14 -6.16
CA GLY A 160 -13.43 -22.19 -5.32
C GLY A 160 -12.75 -21.10 -6.15
N ILE A 161 -12.06 -21.50 -7.24
CA ILE A 161 -11.43 -20.55 -8.16
C ILE A 161 -12.48 -19.64 -8.78
N ALA A 162 -13.59 -20.18 -9.30
CA ALA A 162 -14.68 -19.38 -9.86
C ALA A 162 -15.27 -18.39 -8.85
N LYS A 163 -15.38 -18.76 -7.56
CA LYS A 163 -15.85 -17.85 -6.51
C LYS A 163 -14.88 -16.68 -6.28
N ILE A 164 -13.56 -16.91 -6.29
CA ILE A 164 -12.56 -15.85 -6.16
C ILE A 164 -12.77 -14.81 -7.27
N PHE A 165 -12.87 -15.27 -8.52
CA PHE A 165 -13.08 -14.38 -9.65
C PHE A 165 -14.46 -13.70 -9.60
N THR A 166 -15.53 -14.44 -9.31
CA THR A 166 -16.90 -13.87 -9.23
C THR A 166 -17.00 -12.82 -8.13
N SER A 167 -16.36 -13.01 -6.97
CA SER A 167 -16.36 -12.01 -5.90
C SER A 167 -15.63 -10.74 -6.30
N PHE A 168 -14.50 -10.87 -6.98
CA PHE A 168 -13.74 -9.72 -7.48
C PHE A 168 -14.51 -8.96 -8.58
N PHE A 169 -15.13 -9.68 -9.53
CA PHE A 169 -15.84 -9.08 -10.65
C PHE A 169 -17.29 -8.70 -10.35
N ARG A 170 -17.85 -9.07 -9.20
CA ARG A 170 -19.23 -8.66 -8.82
C ARG A 170 -19.37 -7.14 -8.79
N ASP A 171 -18.33 -6.45 -8.45
CA ASP A 171 -18.28 -4.99 -8.34
C ASP A 171 -17.83 -4.32 -9.65
N ILE A 172 -17.43 -5.12 -10.66
CA ILE A 172 -17.03 -4.66 -11.99
C ILE A 172 -18.10 -5.14 -12.97
N THR A 173 -18.82 -4.23 -13.62
CA THR A 173 -19.82 -4.60 -14.65
C THR A 173 -19.16 -5.42 -15.76
N GLU A 174 -19.79 -6.52 -16.16
CA GLU A 174 -19.31 -7.63 -17.00
C GLU A 174 -18.66 -7.27 -18.36
N SER A 175 -18.54 -6.00 -18.73
CA SER A 175 -18.26 -5.65 -20.10
C SER A 175 -16.80 -5.57 -20.52
N LEU A 176 -15.82 -5.44 -19.61
CA LEU A 176 -14.39 -5.42 -19.98
C LEU A 176 -13.51 -5.58 -18.74
N ILE A 177 -12.84 -6.69 -18.57
CA ILE A 177 -11.72 -6.82 -17.63
C ILE A 177 -10.55 -6.05 -18.27
N PRO A 178 -10.12 -4.95 -17.68
CA PRO A 178 -9.04 -4.18 -18.26
C PRO A 178 -7.70 -4.87 -17.98
N GLN A 179 -6.83 -4.89 -18.96
CA GLN A 179 -5.45 -5.36 -18.85
C GLN A 179 -4.58 -4.36 -18.07
N ILE A 180 -5.03 -3.96 -16.88
CA ILE A 180 -4.32 -3.02 -15.99
C ILE A 180 -3.86 -3.78 -14.75
N GLY A 181 -2.57 -3.66 -14.45
CA GLY A 181 -1.99 -4.33 -13.30
C GLY A 181 -2.26 -5.83 -13.36
N HIS A 182 -2.63 -6.41 -12.23
CA HIS A 182 -2.94 -7.83 -12.12
C HIS A 182 -4.47 -8.11 -12.15
N ALA A 183 -5.28 -7.28 -12.78
CA ALA A 183 -6.74 -7.44 -12.78
C ALA A 183 -7.20 -8.81 -13.29
N GLU A 184 -6.49 -9.41 -14.26
CA GLU A 184 -6.77 -10.77 -14.74
C GLU A 184 -6.54 -11.86 -13.68
N THR A 185 -5.76 -11.59 -12.65
CA THR A 185 -5.51 -12.52 -11.54
C THR A 185 -6.35 -12.19 -10.29
N ALA A 186 -7.27 -11.23 -10.40
CA ALA A 186 -8.12 -10.78 -9.29
C ALA A 186 -7.30 -10.41 -8.03
N THR A 187 -7.69 -10.90 -6.86
CA THR A 187 -7.02 -10.65 -5.57
C THR A 187 -5.88 -11.62 -5.27
N LEU A 188 -5.58 -12.57 -6.14
CA LEU A 188 -4.60 -13.64 -5.88
C LEU A 188 -3.21 -13.11 -5.45
N PRO A 189 -2.63 -12.06 -6.08
CA PRO A 189 -1.33 -11.53 -5.66
C PRO A 189 -1.33 -10.91 -4.26
N ASP A 190 -2.48 -10.43 -3.80
CA ASP A 190 -2.62 -9.61 -2.58
C ASP A 190 -3.02 -10.41 -1.34
N GLU A 191 -3.45 -11.67 -1.52
CA GLU A 191 -3.82 -12.58 -0.43
C GLU A 191 -2.59 -13.38 0.04
N PRO A 192 -2.01 -13.09 1.22
CA PRO A 192 -0.70 -13.63 1.61
C PRO A 192 -0.63 -15.15 1.71
N TYR A 193 -1.72 -15.83 2.01
CA TYR A 193 -1.76 -17.29 2.20
C TYR A 193 -1.84 -18.08 0.89
N ARG A 194 -2.00 -17.41 -0.25
CA ARG A 194 -2.18 -18.08 -1.55
C ARG A 194 -0.91 -18.73 -2.08
N GLU A 195 -1.10 -19.92 -2.63
CA GLU A 195 -0.14 -20.59 -3.50
C GLU A 195 -0.82 -20.82 -4.84
N TRP A 196 -0.25 -20.33 -5.92
CA TRP A 196 -0.87 -20.34 -7.23
C TRP A 196 0.13 -20.33 -8.38
N THR A 197 -0.31 -20.77 -9.55
CA THR A 197 0.46 -20.76 -10.78
C THR A 197 -0.29 -20.06 -11.89
N PHE A 198 0.44 -19.50 -12.84
CA PHE A 198 -0.12 -18.91 -14.06
C PHE A 198 0.91 -18.94 -15.17
N HIS A 199 0.45 -18.88 -16.42
CA HIS A 199 1.32 -18.68 -17.57
C HIS A 199 1.32 -17.19 -17.94
N HIS A 200 2.49 -16.56 -17.94
CA HIS A 200 2.64 -15.17 -18.34
C HIS A 200 2.82 -15.11 -19.84
N VAL A 201 1.81 -14.66 -20.58
CA VAL A 201 1.72 -14.73 -22.05
C VAL A 201 2.90 -14.04 -22.72
N TYR A 202 3.20 -12.81 -22.35
CA TYR A 202 4.29 -12.04 -22.95
C TYR A 202 5.67 -12.64 -22.62
N GLN A 203 5.93 -13.03 -21.40
CA GLN A 203 7.20 -13.61 -20.97
C GLN A 203 7.36 -15.08 -21.40
N LYS A 204 6.29 -15.71 -21.93
CA LYS A 204 6.25 -17.12 -22.40
C LYS A 204 6.77 -18.11 -21.36
N ARG A 205 6.40 -17.90 -20.10
CA ARG A 205 6.84 -18.77 -19.00
C ARG A 205 5.74 -18.96 -17.96
N SER A 206 5.73 -20.15 -17.36
CA SER A 206 4.87 -20.44 -16.22
C SER A 206 5.51 -19.94 -14.94
N MET A 207 4.69 -19.33 -14.10
CA MET A 207 5.08 -18.76 -12.81
C MET A 207 4.42 -19.54 -11.69
N HIS A 208 5.17 -19.73 -10.59
CA HIS A 208 4.66 -20.33 -9.36
C HIS A 208 4.91 -19.35 -8.21
N ARG A 209 3.84 -18.93 -7.54
CA ARG A 209 3.90 -17.97 -6.44
C ARG A 209 3.43 -18.57 -5.13
N LYS A 210 4.22 -18.39 -4.09
CA LYS A 210 3.88 -18.64 -2.68
C LYS A 210 3.87 -17.29 -1.98
N ASN A 211 2.69 -16.68 -1.88
CA ASN A 211 2.59 -15.29 -1.46
C ASN A 211 3.16 -15.06 -0.06
N TRP A 212 3.06 -16.03 0.87
CA TRP A 212 3.69 -15.89 2.21
C TRP A 212 5.21 -15.74 2.17
N LEU A 213 5.90 -16.31 1.16
CA LEU A 213 7.34 -16.12 0.97
C LEU A 213 7.63 -14.74 0.37
N ILE A 214 6.80 -14.31 -0.58
CA ILE A 214 6.86 -12.97 -1.18
C ILE A 214 6.65 -11.91 -0.08
N CYS A 215 5.62 -12.05 0.75
CA CYS A 215 5.35 -11.16 1.88
C CYS A 215 6.48 -11.18 2.92
N GLN A 216 7.06 -12.36 3.21
CA GLN A 216 8.19 -12.47 4.12
C GLN A 216 9.42 -11.71 3.61
N ASP A 217 9.72 -11.81 2.32
CA ASP A 217 10.84 -11.09 1.69
C ASP A 217 10.62 -9.58 1.68
N ALA A 218 9.40 -9.13 1.35
CA ALA A 218 8.99 -7.74 1.46
C ALA A 218 9.18 -7.23 2.90
N CYS A 219 8.69 -7.96 3.91
CA CYS A 219 8.87 -7.59 5.32
C CYS A 219 10.34 -7.51 5.72
N ARG A 220 11.20 -8.42 5.25
CA ARG A 220 12.64 -8.37 5.52
C ARG A 220 13.28 -7.11 4.94
N ALA A 221 12.93 -6.75 3.72
CA ALA A 221 13.43 -5.54 3.07
C ALA A 221 12.92 -4.28 3.80
N ILE A 222 11.64 -4.21 4.10
CA ILE A 222 11.01 -3.11 4.83
C ILE A 222 11.61 -2.96 6.23
N TYR A 223 11.83 -4.05 6.97
CA TYR A 223 12.50 -4.02 8.27
C TYR A 223 13.85 -3.32 8.19
N LYS A 224 14.65 -3.61 7.14
CA LYS A 224 15.95 -2.98 6.91
C LYS A 224 15.81 -1.48 6.60
N GLU A 225 14.83 -1.09 5.80
CA GLU A 225 14.60 0.32 5.46
C GLU A 225 14.14 1.14 6.68
N ILE A 226 13.22 0.60 7.51
CA ILE A 226 12.82 1.24 8.77
C ILE A 226 14.03 1.38 9.72
N LYS A 227 14.88 0.34 9.82
CA LYS A 227 16.12 0.43 10.60
C LYS A 227 17.02 1.55 10.11
N GLY A 228 17.17 1.70 8.81
CA GLY A 228 17.92 2.79 8.17
C GLY A 228 17.33 4.16 8.46
N PHE A 229 16.01 4.30 8.38
CA PHE A 229 15.29 5.52 8.76
C PHE A 229 15.55 5.91 10.21
N LEU A 230 15.40 4.98 11.15
CA LEU A 230 15.62 5.22 12.59
C LEU A 230 17.10 5.43 12.97
N THR A 231 18.04 5.06 12.11
CA THR A 231 19.44 5.42 12.29
C THR A 231 19.69 6.89 11.95
N LYS A 232 18.95 7.44 10.99
CA LYS A 232 19.04 8.86 10.58
C LYS A 232 18.16 9.79 11.39
N GLY A 233 17.07 9.26 12.00
CA GLY A 233 16.12 9.94 12.88
C GLY A 233 16.01 9.20 14.21
N PRO A 234 17.06 9.24 15.06
CA PRO A 234 17.07 8.49 16.31
C PRO A 234 16.00 8.94 17.31
N GLU A 235 15.45 10.14 17.15
CA GLU A 235 14.34 10.67 17.94
C GLU A 235 13.06 9.86 17.82
N TYR A 236 12.90 9.09 16.75
CA TYR A 236 11.76 8.20 16.55
C TYR A 236 11.94 6.82 17.19
N ARG A 237 13.15 6.49 17.68
CA ARG A 237 13.43 5.23 18.37
C ARG A 237 13.31 5.41 19.88
N THR A 238 12.31 4.78 20.46
CA THR A 238 12.03 4.86 21.91
C THR A 238 12.31 3.55 22.65
N GLU A 239 12.47 2.44 21.92
CA GLU A 239 12.67 1.09 22.48
C GLU A 239 13.84 0.36 21.80
N LYS A 240 14.30 -0.73 22.41
CA LYS A 240 15.32 -1.58 21.80
C LYS A 240 14.75 -2.33 20.60
N PRO A 241 15.48 -2.40 19.49
CA PRO A 241 15.03 -3.16 18.34
C PRO A 241 15.08 -4.67 18.61
N ILE A 242 14.13 -5.38 18.06
CA ILE A 242 14.03 -6.86 18.08
C ILE A 242 14.55 -7.35 16.73
N PRO A 243 15.57 -8.23 16.69
CA PRO A 243 16.15 -8.71 15.45
C PRO A 243 15.13 -9.41 14.54
N TRP A 244 15.24 -9.18 13.22
CA TRP A 244 14.37 -9.85 12.23
C TRP A 244 14.29 -11.36 12.38
N GLY A 245 15.43 -12.01 12.74
CA GLY A 245 15.48 -13.46 12.94
C GLY A 245 14.54 -13.99 14.02
N GLU A 246 14.23 -13.17 15.04
CA GLU A 246 13.34 -13.54 16.14
C GLU A 246 11.85 -13.45 15.74
N ILE A 247 11.50 -12.54 14.83
CA ILE A 247 10.10 -12.31 14.42
C ILE A 247 9.72 -13.01 13.11
N LYS A 248 10.70 -13.35 12.27
CA LYS A 248 10.49 -13.95 10.95
C LYS A 248 9.49 -15.10 10.96
N GLY A 249 9.65 -16.04 11.90
CA GLY A 249 8.76 -17.20 12.01
C GLY A 249 7.32 -16.82 12.32
N SER A 250 7.10 -15.91 13.27
CA SER A 250 5.78 -15.41 13.65
C SER A 250 5.09 -14.71 12.48
N VAL A 251 5.81 -13.82 11.78
CA VAL A 251 5.33 -13.09 10.60
C VAL A 251 4.92 -14.06 9.48
N THR A 252 5.80 -15.01 9.13
CA THR A 252 5.52 -15.99 8.08
C THR A 252 4.32 -16.88 8.42
N ASN A 253 4.19 -17.28 9.68
CA ASN A 253 3.08 -18.13 10.11
C ASN A 253 1.73 -17.38 10.03
N LEU A 254 1.69 -16.10 10.32
CA LEU A 254 0.49 -15.28 10.15
C LEU A 254 0.10 -15.17 8.66
N PHE A 255 1.04 -14.91 7.79
CA PHE A 255 0.77 -14.86 6.35
C PHE A 255 0.31 -16.20 5.75
N LYS A 256 0.67 -17.33 6.35
CA LYS A 256 0.18 -18.67 5.94
C LYS A 256 -1.24 -18.99 6.39
N LYS A 257 -1.76 -18.28 7.39
CA LYS A 257 -3.12 -18.53 7.87
C LYS A 257 -4.13 -18.19 6.80
N LYS A 258 -4.90 -19.19 6.36
CA LYS A 258 -6.04 -19.00 5.47
C LYS A 258 -7.19 -18.37 6.26
N GLY A 259 -7.93 -17.48 5.64
CA GLY A 259 -9.10 -16.82 6.22
C GLY A 259 -9.52 -15.62 5.38
N ASP A 260 -10.67 -15.04 5.67
CA ASP A 260 -11.04 -13.75 5.13
C ASP A 260 -10.15 -12.63 5.70
N LEU A 261 -10.29 -11.44 5.16
CA LEU A 261 -9.43 -10.30 5.56
C LEU A 261 -9.60 -9.96 7.04
N GLU A 262 -10.84 -9.96 7.54
CA GLU A 262 -11.13 -9.63 8.94
C GLU A 262 -10.50 -10.65 9.90
N GLU A 263 -10.60 -11.94 9.60
CA GLU A 263 -9.98 -13.00 10.38
C GLU A 263 -8.45 -12.89 10.37
N ARG A 264 -7.84 -12.60 9.22
CA ARG A 264 -6.40 -12.41 9.12
C ARG A 264 -5.93 -11.21 9.92
N CYS A 265 -6.61 -10.06 9.81
CA CYS A 265 -6.32 -8.87 10.62
C CYS A 265 -6.45 -9.14 12.12
N ARG A 266 -7.50 -9.86 12.54
CA ARG A 266 -7.70 -10.29 13.94
C ARG A 266 -6.54 -11.15 14.45
N ASN A 267 -6.04 -12.08 13.65
CA ASN A 267 -4.87 -12.89 14.01
C ASN A 267 -3.62 -12.06 14.29
N TRP A 268 -3.39 -10.98 13.55
CA TRP A 268 -2.30 -10.05 13.81
C TRP A 268 -2.52 -9.28 15.12
N ALA A 269 -3.72 -8.72 15.32
CA ALA A 269 -4.07 -7.97 16.53
C ALA A 269 -3.93 -8.85 17.79
N GLU A 270 -4.44 -10.07 17.76
CA GLU A 270 -4.28 -11.03 18.87
C GLU A 270 -2.82 -11.33 19.18
N LYS A 271 -1.98 -11.51 18.15
CA LYS A 271 -0.56 -11.74 18.33
C LYS A 271 0.17 -10.54 18.95
N ILE A 272 -0.23 -9.32 18.59
CA ILE A 272 0.26 -8.07 19.21
C ILE A 272 -0.17 -8.03 20.69
N ASN A 273 -1.45 -8.29 20.96
CA ASN A 273 -2.04 -8.24 22.32
C ASN A 273 -1.34 -9.14 23.33
N VAL A 274 -0.82 -10.27 22.88
CA VAL A 274 -0.07 -11.22 23.75
C VAL A 274 1.45 -10.98 23.71
N SER A 275 1.91 -9.84 23.22
CA SER A 275 3.35 -9.53 23.06
C SER A 275 4.14 -10.54 22.22
N GLY A 276 3.46 -11.19 21.29
CA GLY A 276 3.99 -12.36 20.56
C GLY A 276 5.04 -12.05 19.50
N PHE A 277 5.49 -10.79 19.40
CA PHE A 277 6.60 -10.34 18.57
C PHE A 277 7.81 -9.89 19.40
N GLY A 278 7.74 -10.01 20.74
CA GLY A 278 8.85 -9.68 21.64
C GLY A 278 8.85 -8.24 22.17
N PHE A 279 8.06 -7.32 21.62
CA PHE A 279 7.82 -6.03 22.26
C PHE A 279 6.62 -6.14 23.23
N PRO A 280 6.64 -5.37 24.35
CA PRO A 280 5.51 -5.36 25.27
C PRO A 280 4.31 -4.68 24.64
N CYS A 281 3.14 -5.33 24.70
CA CYS A 281 1.88 -4.70 24.27
C CYS A 281 1.52 -3.58 25.28
N GLN A 282 1.42 -2.37 24.79
CA GLN A 282 1.01 -1.22 25.60
C GLN A 282 -0.51 -1.05 25.59
N PRO A 283 -1.12 -0.32 26.56
CA PRO A 283 -2.57 -0.15 26.63
C PRO A 283 -3.20 0.37 25.31
N ALA A 284 -2.53 1.28 24.61
CA ALA A 284 -2.99 1.84 23.33
C ALA A 284 -2.97 0.84 22.15
N GLU A 285 -2.33 -0.32 22.32
CA GLU A 285 -2.22 -1.36 21.29
C GLU A 285 -3.30 -2.44 21.43
N LYS A 286 -4.01 -2.51 22.57
CA LYS A 286 -5.03 -3.53 22.84
C LYS A 286 -6.23 -3.47 21.89
N ASP A 287 -6.53 -2.28 21.38
CA ASP A 287 -7.63 -2.03 20.45
C ASP A 287 -7.09 -1.58 19.08
N LEU A 288 -5.90 -2.08 18.72
CA LEU A 288 -5.29 -1.72 17.47
C LEU A 288 -6.15 -2.19 16.31
N SER A 289 -6.71 -1.26 15.59
CA SER A 289 -7.52 -1.47 14.39
C SER A 289 -7.31 -0.35 13.39
N TYR A 290 -7.62 -0.64 12.15
CA TYR A 290 -7.66 0.35 11.10
C TYR A 290 -9.10 0.82 10.88
N ASP A 291 -9.29 2.11 10.68
CA ASP A 291 -10.55 2.74 10.31
C ASP A 291 -10.23 3.85 9.30
N ASP A 292 -10.60 3.64 8.05
CA ASP A 292 -10.27 4.49 6.89
C ASP A 292 -10.70 5.96 7.04
N ARG A 293 -11.62 6.25 7.98
CA ARG A 293 -12.15 7.60 8.28
C ARG A 293 -11.66 8.19 9.60
N GLU A 294 -10.82 7.49 10.36
CA GLU A 294 -10.36 7.98 11.67
C GLU A 294 -9.71 9.37 11.55
N TRP A 295 -8.76 9.52 10.64
CA TRP A 295 -8.06 10.80 10.45
C TRP A 295 -8.94 11.90 9.92
N PHE A 296 -9.86 11.57 8.99
CA PHE A 296 -10.85 12.52 8.47
C PHE A 296 -11.75 13.06 9.60
N ARG A 297 -12.33 12.17 10.42
CA ARG A 297 -13.20 12.58 11.54
C ARG A 297 -12.46 13.38 12.63
N LYS A 298 -11.15 13.14 12.81
CA LYS A 298 -10.32 13.92 13.72
C LYS A 298 -10.00 15.33 13.20
N ALA A 299 -9.90 15.50 11.89
CA ALA A 299 -9.51 16.75 11.24
C ALA A 299 -10.69 17.67 10.91
N LEU A 300 -11.83 17.10 10.56
CA LEU A 300 -12.96 17.79 9.96
C LEU A 300 -14.29 17.46 10.67
N GLU A 301 -15.18 18.41 10.65
CA GLU A 301 -16.59 18.25 10.98
C GLU A 301 -17.41 18.44 9.70
N VAL A 302 -18.34 17.52 9.45
CA VAL A 302 -19.21 17.57 8.27
C VAL A 302 -20.56 18.14 8.65
N LYS A 303 -20.95 19.24 7.99
CA LYS A 303 -22.26 19.84 8.13
C LYS A 303 -23.03 19.74 6.81
N LYS A 304 -24.32 19.45 6.89
CA LYS A 304 -25.22 19.50 5.73
C LYS A 304 -26.00 20.80 5.75
N VAL A 305 -25.76 21.65 4.75
CA VAL A 305 -26.48 22.91 4.55
C VAL A 305 -27.10 22.89 3.17
N ASP A 306 -28.40 22.97 3.05
CA ASP A 306 -29.15 23.06 1.78
C ASP A 306 -28.79 21.94 0.77
N ARG A 307 -28.66 20.69 1.27
CA ARG A 307 -28.24 19.48 0.51
C ARG A 307 -26.79 19.47 0.05
N GLU A 308 -26.00 20.50 0.32
CA GLU A 308 -24.57 20.51 0.10
C GLU A 308 -23.82 20.08 1.37
N GLU A 309 -22.75 19.31 1.21
CA GLU A 309 -21.83 19.02 2.29
C GLU A 309 -20.82 20.18 2.40
N ARG A 310 -20.82 20.83 3.57
CA ARG A 310 -19.82 21.81 3.96
C ARG A 310 -18.96 21.25 5.07
N TYR A 311 -17.73 21.68 5.11
CA TYR A 311 -16.75 21.15 6.05
C TYR A 311 -16.25 22.27 6.95
N ASP A 312 -16.26 22.03 8.25
CA ASP A 312 -15.56 22.85 9.22
C ASP A 312 -14.25 22.22 9.61
N ARG A 313 -13.22 23.04 9.69
CA ARG A 313 -11.92 22.62 10.20
C ARG A 313 -11.97 22.56 11.72
N LYS A 314 -11.59 21.43 12.29
CA LYS A 314 -11.36 21.33 13.72
C LYS A 314 -10.11 22.11 14.13
N GLU A 315 -9.99 22.37 15.42
CA GLU A 315 -8.79 22.98 15.97
C GLU A 315 -7.53 22.23 15.51
N ASN A 316 -6.50 22.98 15.15
CA ASN A 316 -5.25 22.43 14.64
C ASN A 316 -5.35 21.57 13.36
N PHE A 317 -6.34 21.81 12.50
CA PHE A 317 -6.50 21.11 11.20
C PHE A 317 -5.18 21.00 10.42
N HIS A 318 -4.38 22.06 10.39
CA HIS A 318 -3.11 22.10 9.66
C HIS A 318 -2.02 21.18 10.26
N LEU A 319 -2.20 20.67 11.48
CA LEU A 319 -1.34 19.69 12.15
C LEU A 319 -1.96 18.28 12.16
N SER A 320 -3.15 18.11 11.58
CA SER A 320 -3.85 16.82 11.59
C SER A 320 -3.16 15.79 10.71
N ASP A 321 -3.25 14.53 11.11
CA ASP A 321 -2.71 13.41 10.31
C ASP A 321 -3.38 13.33 8.94
N TRP A 322 -4.68 13.68 8.83
CA TRP A 322 -5.37 13.74 7.54
C TRP A 322 -4.71 14.74 6.58
N LYS A 323 -4.46 15.97 7.06
CA LYS A 323 -3.81 17.01 6.23
C LYS A 323 -2.38 16.60 5.86
N HIS A 324 -1.64 16.08 6.83
CA HIS A 324 -0.28 15.61 6.61
C HIS A 324 -0.20 14.42 5.64
N PHE A 325 -1.19 13.52 5.63
CA PHE A 325 -1.25 12.45 4.64
C PHE A 325 -1.36 13.01 3.21
N HIS A 326 -2.26 13.97 2.97
CA HIS A 326 -2.41 14.55 1.64
C HIS A 326 -1.19 15.37 1.21
N ASP A 327 -0.50 16.04 2.12
CA ASP A 327 0.77 16.72 1.85
C ASP A 327 1.87 15.69 1.48
N ALA A 328 1.93 14.61 2.24
CA ALA A 328 2.85 13.50 1.99
C ALA A 328 2.58 12.81 0.64
N ALA A 329 1.31 12.57 0.31
CA ALA A 329 0.90 11.96 -0.95
C ALA A 329 1.24 12.86 -2.15
N SER A 330 1.03 14.18 -2.05
CA SER A 330 1.46 15.15 -3.06
C SER A 330 2.97 15.11 -3.26
N SER A 331 3.73 15.15 -2.17
CA SER A 331 5.20 15.06 -2.19
C SER A 331 5.69 13.73 -2.77
N HIS A 332 5.00 12.62 -2.44
CA HIS A 332 5.31 11.30 -2.97
C HIS A 332 5.13 11.24 -4.48
N LYS A 333 3.96 11.62 -4.94
CA LYS A 333 3.61 11.63 -6.36
C LYS A 333 4.58 12.48 -7.18
N PHE A 334 4.87 13.68 -6.71
CA PHE A 334 5.84 14.57 -7.36
C PHE A 334 7.22 13.92 -7.46
N PHE A 335 7.72 13.37 -6.35
CA PHE A 335 9.02 12.71 -6.34
C PHE A 335 9.08 11.56 -7.35
N VAL A 336 8.09 10.64 -7.32
CA VAL A 336 8.10 9.47 -8.21
C VAL A 336 8.07 9.90 -9.67
N LEU A 337 7.13 10.76 -10.05
CA LEU A 337 6.92 11.13 -11.45
C LEU A 337 8.01 12.09 -11.98
N GLN A 338 8.41 13.10 -11.20
CA GLN A 338 9.26 14.19 -11.71
C GLN A 338 10.74 14.02 -11.32
N GLU A 339 11.03 13.52 -10.11
CA GLU A 339 12.41 13.44 -9.63
C GLU A 339 13.05 12.05 -9.85
N SER A 340 12.24 10.98 -9.92
CA SER A 340 12.74 9.62 -10.10
C SER A 340 12.57 9.11 -11.54
N LEU A 341 11.36 9.14 -12.10
CA LEU A 341 11.07 8.59 -13.42
C LEU A 341 11.50 9.49 -14.57
N SER A 342 11.17 10.77 -14.51
CA SER A 342 11.44 11.73 -15.59
C SER A 342 12.93 11.82 -15.96
N PRO A 343 13.90 11.91 -15.01
CA PRO A 343 15.32 11.92 -15.34
C PRO A 343 15.81 10.63 -16.03
N GLN A 344 15.07 9.54 -15.90
CA GLN A 344 15.36 8.27 -16.55
C GLN A 344 14.65 8.14 -17.91
N GLY A 345 14.02 9.20 -18.41
CA GLY A 345 13.30 9.21 -19.68
C GLY A 345 11.95 8.49 -19.64
N ILE A 346 11.39 8.24 -18.44
CA ILE A 346 10.02 7.79 -18.25
C ILE A 346 9.17 9.01 -17.90
N ILE A 347 8.62 9.66 -18.93
CA ILE A 347 7.83 10.89 -18.77
C ILE A 347 6.35 10.49 -18.72
N CYS A 348 5.73 10.65 -17.56
CA CYS A 348 4.36 10.24 -17.29
C CYS A 348 3.71 11.11 -16.19
N GLY A 349 3.55 12.40 -16.43
CA GLY A 349 2.93 13.23 -15.39
C GLY A 349 2.72 14.67 -15.79
#